data_ea3142eb63ab91cc2078d8aca76e156f
#
_entry.id   ea3142eb63ab91cc2078d8aca76e156f
#
_cell.length_a   1.000
_cell.length_b   1.000
_cell.length_c   1.000
_cell.angle_alpha   90.00
_cell.angle_beta   90.00
_cell.angle_gamma   90.00
#
_symmetry.space_group_name_H-M   'P 1'
#
loop_
_entity.id
_entity.type
_entity.pdbx_description
1 polymer ?
#
loop_
_entity_poly.entity_id
_entity_poly.type
_entity_poly.pdbx_seq_one_letter_code
_entity_poly.pdbx_strand_id
1 'polypeptide(L)'
;MARSPEILADNLFFPEGPRWRTGPTPKLWFSDILAGKVMTVDLAGSVETLADVPESPSGLGWWPDGRLVVVSVNDGKLMSVSAGTSK
;
A
#
# COMPACT_ATOMS: atom_id res chain seq x y z
N MET A 1 9.19 28.96 9.93
CA MET A 1 9.89 28.67 8.67
C MET A 1 9.49 27.31 8.15
N ALA A 2 9.15 27.28 6.90
CA ALA A 2 8.73 26.03 6.28
C ALA A 2 9.93 25.17 5.91
N ARG A 3 9.74 23.86 5.98
CA ARG A 3 10.77 22.91 5.54
C ARG A 3 10.39 22.36 4.17
N SER A 4 11.40 22.04 3.40
CA SER A 4 11.17 21.40 2.10
C SER A 4 11.05 19.90 2.30
N PRO A 5 10.04 19.29 1.72
CA PRO A 5 9.92 17.83 1.81
C PRO A 5 11.02 17.14 1.00
N GLU A 6 11.36 15.94 1.43
CA GLU A 6 12.28 15.09 0.70
C GLU A 6 11.51 13.98 0.02
N ILE A 7 11.98 13.56 -1.14
CA ILE A 7 11.36 12.45 -1.86
C ILE A 7 11.82 11.16 -1.21
N LEU A 8 10.86 10.37 -0.70
CA LEU A 8 11.14 9.05 -0.16
C LEU A 8 11.13 7.99 -1.26
N ALA A 9 10.19 8.09 -2.18
CA ALA A 9 10.08 7.17 -3.32
C ALA A 9 9.43 7.92 -4.47
N ASP A 10 9.77 7.53 -5.69
CA ASP A 10 9.19 8.13 -6.89
C ASP A 10 8.98 7.05 -7.96
N ASN A 11 8.71 7.45 -9.19
CA ASN A 11 8.40 6.53 -10.28
C ASN A 11 7.12 5.74 -10.03
N LEU A 12 6.20 6.35 -9.27
CA LEU A 12 4.87 5.79 -9.03
C LEU A 12 3.89 6.46 -9.98
N PHE A 13 2.75 5.81 -10.23
CA PHE A 13 1.77 6.33 -11.18
C PHE A 13 0.74 7.22 -10.50
N PHE A 14 0.13 6.74 -9.44
CA PHE A 14 -0.88 7.51 -8.71
C PHE A 14 -0.97 6.99 -7.27
N PRO A 15 0.04 7.30 -6.44
CA PRO A 15 0.03 6.81 -5.06
C PRO A 15 -1.00 7.55 -4.23
N GLU A 16 -1.66 6.80 -3.35
CA GLU A 16 -2.71 7.36 -2.54
C GLU A 16 -2.97 6.48 -1.32
N GLY A 17 -3.65 7.03 -0.32
CA GLY A 17 -4.11 6.27 0.83
C GLY A 17 -2.99 5.73 1.71
N PRO A 18 -2.02 6.56 2.12
CA PRO A 18 -0.90 6.05 2.90
C PRO A 18 -1.35 5.61 4.30
N ARG A 19 -0.82 4.47 4.74
CA ARG A 19 -1.08 3.91 6.07
C ARG A 19 0.23 3.41 6.66
N TRP A 20 0.59 3.97 7.80
CA TRP A 20 1.80 3.50 8.49
C TRP A 20 1.49 2.28 9.33
N ARG A 21 2.35 1.28 9.27
CA ARG A 21 2.28 0.14 10.17
C ARG A 21 3.59 -0.03 10.89
N THR A 22 3.51 -0.13 12.22
CA THR A 22 4.66 -0.45 13.04
C THR A 22 4.86 -1.95 13.07
N GLY A 23 5.87 -2.41 13.77
CA GLY A 23 6.17 -3.82 13.90
C GLY A 23 7.64 -4.08 13.69
N PRO A 24 8.04 -5.33 13.52
CA PRO A 24 9.46 -5.65 13.32
C PRO A 24 10.03 -5.01 12.06
N THR A 25 9.20 -4.81 11.05
CA THR A 25 9.61 -4.13 9.81
C THR A 25 8.61 -3.02 9.53
N PRO A 26 8.79 -1.85 10.17
CA PRO A 26 7.84 -0.75 9.97
C PRO A 26 7.86 -0.25 8.54
N LYS A 27 6.67 -0.05 7.98
CA LYS A 27 6.52 0.35 6.59
C LYS A 27 5.32 1.24 6.40
N LEU A 28 5.39 2.07 5.37
CA LEU A 28 4.24 2.81 4.88
C LEU A 28 3.59 1.99 3.78
N TRP A 29 2.29 1.74 3.91
CA TRP A 29 1.49 1.01 2.95
C TRP A 29 0.69 2.02 2.14
N PHE A 30 0.56 1.81 0.86
CA PHE A 30 -0.22 2.71 0.02
C PHE A 30 -0.74 1.98 -1.22
N SER A 31 -1.74 2.58 -1.85
CA SER A 31 -2.26 2.09 -3.13
C SER A 31 -1.65 2.91 -4.24
N ASP A 32 -1.13 2.25 -5.27
CA ASP A 32 -0.82 2.92 -6.52
C ASP A 32 -1.97 2.61 -7.47
N ILE A 33 -2.90 3.54 -7.56
CA ILE A 33 -4.18 3.31 -8.20
C ILE A 33 -4.02 2.94 -9.67
N LEU A 34 -3.23 3.71 -10.40
CA LEU A 34 -3.08 3.50 -11.83
C LEU A 34 -2.18 2.30 -12.15
N ALA A 35 -1.30 1.94 -11.25
CA ALA A 35 -0.50 0.75 -11.42
C ALA A 35 -1.27 -0.53 -11.08
N GLY A 36 -2.38 -0.39 -10.38
CA GLY A 36 -3.16 -1.55 -9.95
C GLY A 36 -2.46 -2.36 -8.88
N LYS A 37 -1.76 -1.70 -7.95
CA LYS A 37 -0.94 -2.40 -6.97
C LYS A 37 -1.08 -1.78 -5.58
N VAL A 38 -1.09 -2.64 -4.57
CA VAL A 38 -0.84 -2.21 -3.19
C VAL A 38 0.65 -2.37 -2.95
N MET A 39 1.27 -1.34 -2.43
CA MET A 39 2.71 -1.27 -2.28
C MET A 39 3.11 -0.88 -0.87
N THR A 40 4.34 -1.18 -0.53
CA THR A 40 4.93 -0.72 0.73
C THR A 40 6.25 -0.02 0.46
N VAL A 41 6.61 0.90 1.35
CA VAL A 41 7.92 1.55 1.30
C VAL A 41 8.44 1.66 2.74
N ASP A 42 9.71 1.33 2.93
CA ASP A 42 10.35 1.49 4.23
C ASP A 42 11.03 2.85 4.33
N LEU A 43 11.63 3.14 5.48
CA LEU A 43 12.27 4.44 5.69
C LEU A 43 13.53 4.63 4.86
N ALA A 44 14.08 3.57 4.31
CA ALA A 44 15.23 3.66 3.41
C ALA A 44 14.80 3.91 1.97
N GLY A 45 13.50 3.93 1.69
CA GLY A 45 12.98 4.16 0.35
C GLY A 45 12.84 2.89 -0.48
N SER A 46 12.96 1.73 0.13
CA SER A 46 12.79 0.46 -0.58
C SER A 46 11.31 0.17 -0.79
N VAL A 47 10.90 0.06 -2.04
CA VAL A 47 9.50 -0.12 -2.43
C VAL A 47 9.27 -1.55 -2.86
N GLU A 48 8.19 -2.14 -2.37
CA GLU A 48 7.79 -3.49 -2.75
C GLU A 48 6.33 -3.52 -3.15
N THR A 49 5.99 -4.38 -4.09
CA THR A 49 4.60 -4.67 -4.42
C THR A 49 4.10 -5.77 -3.50
N LEU A 50 3.04 -5.48 -2.78
CA LEU A 50 2.44 -6.45 -1.88
C LEU A 50 1.37 -7.27 -2.55
N ALA A 51 0.53 -6.65 -3.34
CA ALA A 51 -0.59 -7.32 -3.98
C ALA A 51 -0.95 -6.63 -5.29
N ASP A 52 -1.47 -7.40 -6.22
CA ASP A 52 -2.02 -6.87 -7.47
C ASP A 52 -3.53 -6.73 -7.32
N VAL A 53 -4.03 -5.55 -7.65
CA VAL A 53 -5.46 -5.25 -7.63
C VAL A 53 -5.78 -4.57 -8.96
N PRO A 54 -5.95 -5.34 -10.02
CA PRO A 54 -6.02 -4.76 -11.37
C PRO A 54 -7.18 -3.81 -11.60
N GLU A 55 -8.25 -3.93 -10.80
CA GLU A 55 -9.40 -3.04 -10.93
C GLU A 55 -9.31 -1.83 -10.00
N SER A 56 -8.11 -1.38 -9.73
CA SER A 56 -7.76 -0.15 -9.02
C SER A 56 -7.91 -0.25 -7.50
N PRO A 57 -6.81 -0.40 -6.79
CA PRO A 57 -6.84 -0.40 -5.33
C PRO A 57 -7.09 1.01 -4.79
N SER A 58 -7.75 1.10 -3.66
CA SER A 58 -7.97 2.36 -2.99
C SER A 58 -7.74 2.18 -1.49
N GLY A 59 -8.74 2.37 -0.65
CA GLY A 59 -8.60 2.33 0.79
C GLY A 59 -8.04 1.03 1.31
N LEU A 60 -7.16 1.12 2.29
CA LEU A 60 -6.50 0.00 2.93
C LEU A 60 -6.92 -0.11 4.38
N GLY A 61 -7.00 -1.33 4.87
CA GLY A 61 -7.20 -1.61 6.28
C GLY A 61 -6.70 -3.00 6.58
N TRP A 62 -6.86 -3.43 7.83
CA TRP A 62 -6.39 -4.75 8.25
C TRP A 62 -7.38 -5.39 9.18
N TRP A 63 -7.58 -6.70 8.99
CA TRP A 63 -8.29 -7.50 9.97
C TRP A 63 -7.45 -7.63 11.24
N PRO A 64 -8.08 -7.93 12.37
CA PRO A 64 -7.30 -8.12 13.62
C PRO A 64 -6.21 -9.20 13.51
N ASP A 65 -6.38 -10.15 12.60
CA ASP A 65 -5.39 -11.21 12.41
C ASP A 65 -4.28 -10.80 11.44
N GLY A 66 -4.27 -9.57 10.96
CA GLY A 66 -3.18 -9.04 10.14
C GLY A 66 -3.39 -9.12 8.64
N ARG A 67 -4.47 -9.73 8.20
CA ARG A 67 -4.74 -9.76 6.75
C ARG A 67 -5.08 -8.36 6.26
N LEU A 68 -4.57 -8.01 5.09
CA LEU A 68 -4.87 -6.75 4.45
C LEU A 68 -6.28 -6.77 3.87
N VAL A 69 -6.99 -5.67 4.01
CA VAL A 69 -8.24 -5.44 3.30
C VAL A 69 -8.02 -4.27 2.35
N VAL A 70 -8.38 -4.43 1.11
CA VAL A 70 -8.23 -3.37 0.12
C VAL A 70 -9.52 -3.21 -0.67
N VAL A 71 -9.88 -1.95 -0.94
CA VAL A 71 -11.02 -1.65 -1.80
C VAL A 71 -10.58 -1.77 -3.25
N SER A 72 -11.31 -2.56 -4.03
CA SER A 72 -11.13 -2.63 -5.47
C SER A 72 -12.24 -1.81 -6.11
N VAL A 73 -11.87 -0.68 -6.72
CA VAL A 73 -12.83 0.36 -7.05
C VAL A 73 -13.70 0.02 -8.24
N ASN A 74 -13.08 -0.38 -9.35
CA ASN A 74 -13.82 -0.49 -10.60
C ASN A 74 -14.83 -1.64 -10.62
N ASP A 75 -14.53 -2.70 -9.87
CA ASP A 75 -15.43 -3.86 -9.82
C ASP A 75 -16.23 -3.92 -8.51
N GLY A 76 -16.11 -2.90 -7.66
CA GLY A 76 -16.93 -2.76 -6.46
C GLY A 76 -16.73 -3.86 -5.44
N LYS A 77 -15.50 -4.27 -5.18
CA LYS A 77 -15.21 -5.38 -4.27
C LYS A 77 -14.36 -4.94 -3.10
N LEU A 78 -14.53 -5.63 -1.98
CA LEU A 78 -13.58 -5.61 -0.88
C LEU A 78 -12.79 -6.91 -0.96
N MET A 79 -11.48 -6.78 -0.99
CA MET A 79 -10.60 -7.94 -1.15
C MET A 79 -9.74 -8.12 0.08
N SER A 80 -9.47 -9.37 0.42
CA SER A 80 -8.67 -9.71 1.58
C SER A 80 -7.42 -10.44 1.10
N VAL A 81 -6.27 -10.01 1.60
CA VAL A 81 -4.98 -10.60 1.23
C VAL A 81 -4.37 -11.22 2.46
N SER A 82 -3.96 -12.47 2.38
CA SER A 82 -3.37 -13.17 3.52
C SER A 82 -2.08 -12.50 3.95
N ALA A 83 -1.96 -12.28 5.25
CA ALA A 83 -0.80 -11.64 5.80
C ALA A 83 0.42 -12.56 5.67
N GLY A 84 1.52 -11.98 5.29
CA GLY A 84 2.79 -12.68 5.27
C GLY A 84 2.85 -13.84 4.32
N THR A 85 1.89 -13.97 3.48
CA THR A 85 1.88 -15.05 2.58
C THR A 85 2.55 -14.68 1.34
N SER A 86 3.59 -15.29 1.10
CA SER A 86 4.19 -15.11 -0.14
C SER A 86 3.99 -16.36 -0.83
N LYS A 87 3.06 -16.66 -1.11
CA LYS A 87 2.97 -17.87 -1.80
C LYS A 87 1.89 -17.91 -2.62
#